data_7b1809cfa9d05c13ebb1570c75fd1e84
#
_entry.id   7b1809cfa9d05c13ebb1570c75fd1e84
#
_cell.length_a   1.000
_cell.length_b   1.000
_cell.length_c   1.000
_cell.angle_alpha   90.00
_cell.angle_beta   90.00
_cell.angle_gamma   90.00
#
_symmetry.space_group_name_H-M   'P 1'
#
loop_
_entity.id
_entity.type
_entity.pdbx_description
1 polymer ?
#
loop_
_entity_poly.entity_id
_entity_poly.type
_entity_poly.pdbx_seq_one_letter_code
_entity_poly.pdbx_strand_id
1 'polypeptide(L)'
;MYATRSYSLCDNRLSVGLSGIAAIATKTYGTGCGIVYRNASGRSEQAIQFTDFLDKAWMQNGPLEDARAVLASLDWPNDGTKTAVLLAAGVIQSLQENLQDGRKILDSLPAASAFAQEQIKRMARERDGMLVGGGLWLINLIRPLVYFADETRNSSARVLADAAAKPLQAIAENAGARFHEVYERVRAAAPNQFYSLHQIGLKNSHIPMHDDHVDIIRFGLEMKSGQICDLCEKEITLPIEIGQAVIRQTTAIVQAFCNVRCAEP
;
A
#
# COMPACT_ATOMS: atom_id res chain seq x y z
N MET A 1 20.98 16.38 -33.55
CA MET A 1 19.63 16.17 -33.02
C MET A 1 19.68 14.87 -32.22
N TYR A 2 19.98 14.96 -30.92
CA TYR A 2 20.10 13.77 -30.06
C TYR A 2 18.68 13.42 -29.61
N ALA A 3 18.21 12.24 -30.04
CA ALA A 3 16.98 11.67 -29.51
C ALA A 3 17.23 11.32 -28.04
N THR A 4 16.64 12.07 -27.13
CA THR A 4 16.54 11.74 -25.72
C THR A 4 15.73 10.46 -25.61
N ARG A 5 16.38 9.28 -25.50
CA ARG A 5 15.71 8.05 -25.08
C ARG A 5 15.15 8.32 -23.67
N SER A 6 13.85 8.44 -23.58
CA SER A 6 13.14 8.42 -22.31
C SER A 6 13.33 7.02 -21.70
N TYR A 7 14.25 6.89 -20.77
CA TYR A 7 14.38 5.66 -19.98
C TYR A 7 13.17 5.58 -19.04
N SER A 8 12.22 4.73 -19.34
CA SER A 8 11.22 4.33 -18.35
C SER A 8 11.93 3.56 -17.24
N LEU A 9 11.80 4.03 -15.99
CA LEU A 9 12.40 3.38 -14.81
C LEU A 9 11.73 2.04 -14.49
N CYS A 10 10.49 1.88 -14.90
CA CYS A 10 9.72 0.64 -14.80
C CYS A 10 9.30 0.23 -16.20
N ASP A 11 9.31 -1.06 -16.47
CA ASP A 11 8.71 -1.59 -17.70
C ASP A 11 7.23 -1.21 -17.73
N ASN A 12 6.84 -0.46 -18.77
CA ASN A 12 5.47 0.01 -18.90
C ASN A 12 4.47 -1.17 -18.99
N ARG A 13 4.88 -2.28 -19.56
CA ARG A 13 4.08 -3.51 -19.69
C ARG A 13 3.86 -4.15 -18.30
N LEU A 14 4.91 -4.25 -17.48
CA LEU A 14 4.81 -4.78 -16.13
C LEU A 14 3.95 -3.88 -15.22
N SER A 15 4.09 -2.56 -15.32
CA SER A 15 3.30 -1.64 -14.50
C SER A 15 1.81 -1.64 -14.86
N VAL A 16 1.47 -1.79 -16.16
CA VAL A 16 0.08 -2.02 -16.60
C VAL A 16 -0.45 -3.33 -16.01
N GLY A 17 0.35 -4.40 -16.04
CA GLY A 17 -0.01 -5.69 -15.43
C GLY A 17 -0.23 -5.59 -13.93
N LEU A 18 0.66 -4.92 -13.21
CA LEU A 18 0.53 -4.70 -11.76
C LEU A 18 -0.73 -3.90 -11.43
N SER A 19 -1.05 -2.87 -12.20
CA SER A 19 -2.29 -2.10 -12.02
C SER A 19 -3.52 -2.99 -12.20
N GLY A 20 -3.51 -3.92 -13.14
CA GLY A 20 -4.57 -4.91 -13.32
C GLY A 20 -4.71 -5.86 -12.13
N ILE A 21 -3.59 -6.37 -11.59
CA ILE A 21 -3.60 -7.22 -10.39
C ILE A 21 -4.04 -6.42 -9.16
N ALA A 22 -3.61 -5.18 -9.03
CA ALA A 22 -4.05 -4.29 -7.95
C ALA A 22 -5.56 -4.01 -8.01
N ALA A 23 -6.14 -3.89 -9.22
CA ALA A 23 -7.59 -3.76 -9.38
C ALA A 23 -8.35 -5.01 -8.88
N ILE A 24 -7.80 -6.22 -9.10
CA ILE A 24 -8.36 -7.46 -8.54
C ILE A 24 -8.23 -7.46 -7.02
N ALA A 25 -7.07 -7.08 -6.49
CA ALA A 25 -6.84 -6.96 -5.06
C ALA A 25 -7.83 -5.97 -4.43
N THR A 26 -8.03 -4.79 -5.03
CA THR A 26 -8.99 -3.77 -4.58
C THR A 26 -10.39 -4.33 -4.43
N LYS A 27 -10.92 -4.99 -5.47
CA LYS A 27 -12.30 -5.53 -5.46
C LYS A 27 -12.55 -6.61 -4.40
N THR A 28 -11.52 -7.26 -3.93
CA THR A 28 -11.61 -8.33 -2.93
C THR A 28 -11.05 -7.93 -1.56
N TYR A 29 -10.66 -6.66 -1.41
CA TYR A 29 -10.04 -6.15 -0.19
C TYR A 29 -11.07 -5.96 0.91
N GLY A 30 -10.84 -6.57 2.08
CA GLY A 30 -11.70 -6.43 3.25
C GLY A 30 -13.06 -7.16 3.18
N THR A 31 -13.46 -7.69 2.01
CA THR A 31 -14.78 -8.31 1.84
C THR A 31 -14.88 -9.72 2.42
N GLY A 32 -13.75 -10.38 2.69
CA GLY A 32 -13.71 -11.81 3.03
C GLY A 32 -14.07 -12.75 1.86
N CYS A 33 -14.35 -12.19 0.68
CA CYS A 33 -14.69 -12.96 -0.51
C CYS A 33 -13.43 -13.56 -1.15
N GLY A 34 -13.51 -14.80 -1.58
CA GLY A 34 -12.47 -15.44 -2.38
C GLY A 34 -12.48 -14.92 -3.82
N ILE A 35 -11.38 -15.17 -4.52
CA ILE A 35 -11.22 -14.84 -5.94
C ILE A 35 -11.54 -16.08 -6.76
N VAL A 36 -12.50 -15.96 -7.70
CA VAL A 36 -12.76 -17.02 -8.67
C VAL A 36 -11.84 -16.79 -9.88
N TYR A 37 -11.06 -17.79 -10.24
CA TYR A 37 -10.12 -17.75 -11.35
C TYR A 37 -10.16 -19.05 -12.17
N ARG A 38 -9.57 -19.05 -13.35
CA ARG A 38 -9.32 -20.28 -14.13
C ARG A 38 -7.88 -20.73 -13.91
N ASN A 39 -7.69 -22.01 -13.64
CA ASN A 39 -6.37 -22.63 -13.61
C ASN A 39 -5.85 -23.00 -14.99
N ALA A 40 -4.62 -23.50 -15.08
CA ALA A 40 -3.98 -23.92 -16.34
C ALA A 40 -4.74 -25.05 -17.08
N SER A 41 -5.57 -25.84 -16.41
CA SER A 41 -6.43 -26.87 -17.02
C SER A 41 -7.78 -26.31 -17.49
N GLY A 42 -8.02 -25.00 -17.37
CA GLY A 42 -9.26 -24.32 -17.77
C GLY A 42 -10.41 -24.48 -16.75
N ARG A 43 -10.19 -25.12 -15.59
CA ARG A 43 -11.21 -25.28 -14.55
C ARG A 43 -11.33 -24.01 -13.72
N SER A 44 -12.55 -23.68 -13.32
CA SER A 44 -12.81 -22.59 -12.37
C SER A 44 -12.51 -23.05 -10.96
N GLU A 45 -11.70 -22.30 -10.24
CA GLU A 45 -11.33 -22.51 -8.83
C GLU A 45 -11.54 -21.23 -8.03
N GLN A 46 -11.59 -21.34 -6.72
CA GLN A 46 -11.69 -20.21 -5.81
C GLN A 46 -10.47 -20.17 -4.90
N ALA A 47 -9.77 -19.05 -4.88
CA ALA A 47 -8.72 -18.77 -3.91
C ALA A 47 -9.28 -17.95 -2.76
N ILE A 48 -9.04 -18.39 -1.54
CA ILE A 48 -9.32 -17.62 -0.32
C ILE A 48 -8.14 -16.68 -0.06
N GLN A 49 -6.91 -17.18 -0.22
CA GLN A 49 -5.70 -16.38 -0.10
C GLN A 49 -5.30 -15.81 -1.47
N PHE A 50 -4.79 -14.59 -1.45
CA PHE A 50 -4.36 -13.92 -2.68
C PHE A 50 -3.12 -14.58 -3.30
N THR A 51 -2.28 -15.18 -2.50
CA THR A 51 -1.12 -15.98 -2.92
C THR A 51 -1.54 -17.18 -3.76
N ASP A 52 -2.58 -17.92 -3.36
CA ASP A 52 -3.13 -19.02 -4.16
C ASP A 52 -3.58 -18.56 -5.55
N PHE A 53 -4.17 -17.37 -5.64
CA PHE A 53 -4.54 -16.77 -6.92
C PHE A 53 -3.29 -16.45 -7.74
N LEU A 54 -2.26 -15.85 -7.14
CA LEU A 54 -1.02 -15.53 -7.85
C LEU A 54 -0.32 -16.79 -8.37
N ASP A 55 -0.33 -17.88 -7.61
CA ASP A 55 0.37 -19.11 -7.97
C ASP A 55 -0.37 -19.94 -9.02
N LYS A 56 -1.70 -20.01 -8.92
CA LYS A 56 -2.51 -21.00 -9.65
C LYS A 56 -3.34 -20.42 -10.80
N ALA A 57 -3.58 -19.10 -10.80
CA ALA A 57 -4.39 -18.48 -11.84
C ALA A 57 -3.68 -18.55 -13.19
N TRP A 58 -4.40 -19.04 -14.22
CA TRP A 58 -3.95 -18.98 -15.59
C TRP A 58 -4.43 -17.69 -16.23
N MET A 59 -3.53 -16.96 -16.84
CA MET A 59 -3.80 -15.74 -17.58
C MET A 59 -3.28 -15.88 -19.00
N GLN A 60 -3.93 -15.24 -19.98
CA GLN A 60 -3.37 -15.18 -21.33
C GLN A 60 -2.05 -14.41 -21.30
N ASN A 61 -1.11 -14.82 -22.17
CA ASN A 61 0.16 -14.11 -22.32
C ASN A 61 -0.08 -12.60 -22.50
N GLY A 62 0.52 -11.79 -21.65
CA GLY A 62 0.33 -10.35 -21.67
C GLY A 62 0.81 -9.68 -20.39
N PRO A 63 0.60 -8.35 -20.25
CA PRO A 63 1.08 -7.59 -19.11
C PRO A 63 0.64 -8.17 -17.76
N LEU A 64 -0.58 -8.68 -17.69
CA LEU A 64 -1.15 -9.23 -16.46
C LEU A 64 -0.44 -10.52 -16.03
N GLU A 65 -0.14 -11.42 -16.99
CA GLU A 65 0.61 -12.65 -16.72
C GLU A 65 2.06 -12.36 -16.33
N ASP A 66 2.70 -11.42 -17.04
CA ASP A 66 4.07 -11.03 -16.71
C ASP A 66 4.17 -10.49 -15.28
N ALA A 67 3.26 -9.62 -14.90
CA ALA A 67 3.20 -9.07 -13.54
C ALA A 67 2.87 -10.15 -12.49
N ARG A 68 1.94 -11.08 -12.80
CA ARG A 68 1.61 -12.22 -11.95
C ARG A 68 2.83 -13.10 -11.71
N ALA A 69 3.59 -13.41 -12.78
CA ALA A 69 4.77 -14.25 -12.68
C ALA A 69 5.86 -13.62 -11.79
N VAL A 70 6.08 -12.30 -11.91
CA VAL A 70 6.99 -11.57 -11.01
C VAL A 70 6.49 -11.64 -9.57
N LEU A 71 5.21 -11.39 -9.32
CA LEU A 71 4.64 -11.44 -7.99
C LEU A 71 4.71 -12.87 -7.39
N ALA A 72 4.39 -13.90 -8.18
CA ALA A 72 4.44 -15.29 -7.75
C ALA A 72 5.87 -15.75 -7.37
N SER A 73 6.91 -15.12 -7.95
CA SER A 73 8.30 -15.42 -7.62
C SER A 73 8.78 -14.85 -6.29
N LEU A 74 8.00 -13.98 -5.66
CA LEU A 74 8.36 -13.37 -4.38
C LEU A 74 7.94 -14.29 -3.21
N ASP A 75 8.71 -14.21 -2.12
CA ASP A 75 8.37 -14.91 -0.89
C ASP A 75 7.30 -14.13 -0.12
N TRP A 76 6.12 -14.72 0.06
CA TRP A 76 4.95 -14.07 0.64
C TRP A 76 4.70 -14.54 2.08
N PRO A 77 4.45 -13.61 3.01
CA PRO A 77 3.84 -13.98 4.28
C PRO A 77 2.41 -14.45 4.05
N ASN A 78 1.89 -15.24 4.97
CA ASN A 78 0.53 -15.81 4.87
C ASN A 78 -0.59 -14.77 4.79
N ASP A 79 -0.33 -13.51 5.17
CA ASP A 79 -1.31 -12.43 5.16
C ASP A 79 -0.66 -11.10 4.73
N GLY A 80 -1.50 -10.11 4.39
CA GLY A 80 -1.04 -8.78 3.98
C GLY A 80 -0.68 -8.64 2.50
N THR A 81 -0.70 -9.71 1.69
CA THR A 81 -0.32 -9.71 0.27
C THR A 81 -1.08 -8.67 -0.55
N LYS A 82 -2.42 -8.61 -0.40
CA LYS A 82 -3.24 -7.60 -1.10
C LYS A 82 -2.81 -6.18 -0.75
N THR A 83 -2.53 -5.92 0.52
CA THR A 83 -2.09 -4.60 1.00
C THR A 83 -0.75 -4.22 0.37
N ALA A 84 0.21 -5.14 0.35
CA ALA A 84 1.52 -4.90 -0.26
C ALA A 84 1.42 -4.62 -1.76
N VAL A 85 0.57 -5.34 -2.48
CA VAL A 85 0.31 -5.12 -3.92
C VAL A 85 -0.33 -3.75 -4.17
N LEU A 86 -1.31 -3.35 -3.34
CA LEU A 86 -1.95 -2.03 -3.46
C LEU A 86 -0.97 -0.89 -3.21
N LEU A 87 -0.14 -1.00 -2.17
CA LEU A 87 0.90 -0.02 -1.87
C LEU A 87 1.94 0.06 -2.99
N ALA A 88 2.44 -1.07 -3.45
CA ALA A 88 3.44 -1.12 -4.52
C ALA A 88 2.91 -0.52 -5.83
N ALA A 89 1.65 -0.81 -6.19
CA ALA A 89 1.01 -0.21 -7.36
C ALA A 89 0.92 1.32 -7.22
N GLY A 90 0.59 1.83 -6.03
CA GLY A 90 0.58 3.26 -5.75
C GLY A 90 1.97 3.90 -5.88
N VAL A 91 2.99 3.26 -5.33
CA VAL A 91 4.39 3.71 -5.45
C VAL A 91 4.85 3.72 -6.91
N ILE A 92 4.59 2.66 -7.67
CA ILE A 92 4.99 2.56 -9.08
C ILE A 92 4.24 3.58 -9.94
N GLN A 93 2.97 3.84 -9.67
CA GLN A 93 2.22 4.92 -10.32
C GLN A 93 2.89 6.26 -10.09
N SER A 94 3.24 6.59 -8.85
CA SER A 94 3.93 7.85 -8.52
C SER A 94 5.31 7.96 -9.17
N LEU A 95 6.04 6.83 -9.30
CA LEU A 95 7.30 6.77 -10.03
C LEU A 95 7.13 7.12 -11.52
N GLN A 96 6.06 6.64 -12.15
CA GLN A 96 5.76 6.93 -13.56
C GLN A 96 5.37 8.39 -13.79
N GLU A 97 4.64 8.99 -12.85
CA GLU A 97 4.24 10.40 -12.91
C GLU A 97 5.43 11.35 -12.68
N ASN A 98 6.48 10.91 -11.94
CA ASN A 98 7.63 11.68 -11.55
C ASN A 98 8.94 11.14 -12.14
N LEU A 99 8.98 10.89 -13.44
CA LEU A 99 10.11 10.25 -14.16
C LEU A 99 11.47 10.90 -13.92
N GLN A 100 11.54 12.22 -13.68
CA GLN A 100 12.80 12.96 -13.46
C GLN A 100 13.47 12.60 -12.12
N ASP A 101 12.71 12.24 -11.10
CA ASP A 101 13.19 11.89 -9.76
C ASP A 101 13.10 10.40 -9.44
N GLY A 102 12.61 9.58 -10.37
CA GLY A 102 12.30 8.17 -10.13
C GLY A 102 13.50 7.35 -9.64
N ARG A 103 14.73 7.64 -10.11
CA ARG A 103 15.93 6.96 -9.64
C ARG A 103 16.24 7.31 -8.18
N LYS A 104 16.13 8.57 -7.81
CA LYS A 104 16.31 9.00 -6.41
C LYS A 104 15.28 8.37 -5.49
N ILE A 105 14.04 8.21 -5.99
CA ILE A 105 12.98 7.53 -5.25
C ILE A 105 13.36 6.08 -5.02
N LEU A 106 13.81 5.33 -6.03
CA LEU A 106 14.22 3.93 -5.88
C LEU A 106 15.41 3.79 -4.92
N ASP A 107 16.41 4.64 -5.04
CA ASP A 107 17.62 4.59 -4.21
C ASP A 107 17.31 4.91 -2.74
N SER A 108 16.30 5.75 -2.46
CA SER A 108 15.91 6.14 -1.11
C SER A 108 14.81 5.27 -0.49
N LEU A 109 14.19 4.37 -1.26
CA LEU A 109 13.09 3.51 -0.81
C LEU A 109 13.46 2.57 0.36
N PRO A 110 14.65 1.95 0.42
CA PRO A 110 15.04 1.14 1.58
C PRO A 110 15.05 1.93 2.90
N ALA A 111 15.49 3.18 2.88
CA ALA A 111 15.50 4.04 4.07
C ALA A 111 14.07 4.41 4.50
N ALA A 112 13.19 4.74 3.56
CA ALA A 112 11.76 4.97 3.84
C ALA A 112 11.08 3.72 4.42
N SER A 113 11.38 2.54 3.88
CA SER A 113 10.89 1.25 4.36
C SER A 113 11.35 0.95 5.79
N ALA A 114 12.64 1.16 6.09
CA ALA A 114 13.18 0.96 7.43
C ALA A 114 12.55 1.92 8.45
N PHE A 115 12.38 3.18 8.08
CA PHE A 115 11.71 4.17 8.92
C PHE A 115 10.24 3.78 9.17
N ALA A 116 9.48 3.38 8.14
CA ALA A 116 8.10 2.92 8.30
C ALA A 116 7.99 1.73 9.25
N GLN A 117 8.90 0.74 9.16
CA GLN A 117 8.92 -0.42 10.06
C GLN A 117 9.19 -0.01 11.51
N GLU A 118 10.03 0.98 11.75
CA GLU A 118 10.26 1.49 13.11
C GLU A 118 9.02 2.22 13.65
N GLN A 119 8.32 3.01 12.82
CA GLN A 119 7.06 3.63 13.24
C GLN A 119 5.98 2.59 13.57
N ILE A 120 5.89 1.50 12.79
CA ILE A 120 5.00 0.36 13.07
C ILE A 120 5.31 -0.23 14.45
N LYS A 121 6.59 -0.42 14.81
CA LYS A 121 6.97 -0.89 16.15
C LYS A 121 6.52 0.05 17.25
N ARG A 122 6.67 1.36 17.05
CA ARG A 122 6.23 2.37 18.03
C ARG A 122 4.72 2.32 18.24
N MET A 123 3.94 2.29 17.14
CA MET A 123 2.49 2.19 17.22
C MET A 123 2.00 0.92 17.92
N ALA A 124 2.70 -0.20 17.73
CA ALA A 124 2.33 -1.47 18.34
C ALA A 124 2.70 -1.59 19.82
N ARG A 125 3.74 -0.87 20.30
CA ARG A 125 4.18 -0.92 21.71
C ARG A 125 3.06 -0.56 22.68
N GLU A 126 2.22 0.39 22.34
CA GLU A 126 1.10 0.82 23.18
C GLU A 126 -0.10 -0.13 23.16
N ARG A 127 0.00 -1.25 22.41
CA ARG A 127 -1.10 -2.14 22.10
C ARG A 127 -0.72 -3.62 22.05
N ASP A 128 0.17 -4.04 22.92
CA ASP A 128 0.56 -5.45 23.06
C ASP A 128 0.96 -6.11 21.71
N GLY A 129 1.63 -5.36 20.84
CA GLY A 129 2.07 -5.86 19.53
C GLY A 129 1.02 -5.82 18.42
N MET A 130 -0.14 -5.18 18.65
CA MET A 130 -1.22 -5.10 17.67
C MET A 130 -1.31 -3.72 17.01
N LEU A 131 -1.67 -3.71 15.74
CA LEU A 131 -1.96 -2.51 14.95
C LEU A 131 -3.46 -2.38 14.71
N VAL A 132 -3.95 -1.16 14.55
CA VAL A 132 -5.36 -0.91 14.19
C VAL A 132 -5.63 -1.38 12.78
N GLY A 133 -6.62 -2.23 12.58
CA GLY A 133 -7.00 -2.76 11.28
C GLY A 133 -7.69 -1.77 10.36
N GLY A 134 -8.45 -2.28 9.38
CA GLY A 134 -9.25 -1.45 8.47
C GLY A 134 -8.44 -0.44 7.64
N GLY A 135 -7.15 -0.70 7.40
CA GLY A 135 -6.26 0.22 6.69
C GLY A 135 -5.77 1.41 7.52
N LEU A 136 -6.24 1.59 8.76
CA LEU A 136 -5.91 2.76 9.58
C LEU A 136 -4.45 2.78 10.03
N TRP A 137 -3.81 1.64 10.26
CA TRP A 137 -2.38 1.62 10.60
C TRP A 137 -1.51 2.27 9.52
N LEU A 138 -1.92 2.18 8.25
CA LEU A 138 -1.26 2.87 7.14
C LEU A 138 -1.54 4.37 7.16
N ILE A 139 -2.78 4.77 7.46
CA ILE A 139 -3.13 6.18 7.63
C ILE A 139 -2.30 6.80 8.77
N ASN A 140 -2.09 6.07 9.85
CA ASN A 140 -1.23 6.49 10.96
C ASN A 140 0.25 6.63 10.58
N LEU A 141 0.71 5.96 9.51
CA LEU A 141 2.07 6.12 8.97
C LEU A 141 2.25 7.37 8.11
N ILE A 142 1.18 7.95 7.58
CA ILE A 142 1.29 9.07 6.62
C ILE A 142 2.07 10.23 7.23
N ARG A 143 1.67 10.68 8.42
CA ARG A 143 2.31 11.82 9.09
C ARG A 143 3.80 11.59 9.38
N PRO A 144 4.20 10.50 10.04
CA PRO A 144 5.61 10.21 10.27
C PRO A 144 6.42 10.15 8.98
N LEU A 145 5.88 9.54 7.92
CA LEU A 145 6.56 9.44 6.61
C LEU A 145 6.74 10.80 5.96
N VAL A 146 5.72 11.66 6.00
CA VAL A 146 5.82 13.04 5.47
C VAL A 146 6.87 13.83 6.24
N TYR A 147 6.88 13.76 7.58
CA TYR A 147 7.89 14.41 8.41
C TYR A 147 9.30 13.91 8.06
N PHE A 148 9.50 12.59 7.98
CA PHE A 148 10.78 12.00 7.60
C PHE A 148 11.22 12.43 6.20
N ALA A 149 10.26 12.53 5.25
CA ALA A 149 10.54 12.99 3.90
C ALA A 149 11.06 14.43 3.88
N ASP A 150 10.45 15.32 4.68
CA ASP A 150 10.82 16.73 4.73
C ASP A 150 12.18 16.94 5.42
N GLU A 151 12.42 16.29 6.56
CA GLU A 151 13.67 16.39 7.32
C GLU A 151 14.88 15.79 6.56
N THR A 152 14.69 14.67 5.89
CA THR A 152 15.79 13.93 5.25
C THR A 152 15.84 14.13 3.73
N ARG A 153 14.89 14.86 3.15
CA ARG A 153 14.69 14.99 1.70
C ARG A 153 14.51 13.63 1.00
N ASN A 154 13.87 12.68 1.70
CA ASN A 154 13.62 11.35 1.19
C ASN A 154 12.32 11.33 0.38
N SER A 155 12.44 11.39 -0.96
CA SER A 155 11.28 11.41 -1.86
C SER A 155 10.45 10.12 -1.78
N SER A 156 11.07 8.96 -1.48
CA SER A 156 10.36 7.68 -1.34
C SER A 156 9.41 7.66 -0.15
N ALA A 157 9.77 8.32 0.94
CA ALA A 157 8.89 8.41 2.10
C ALA A 157 7.61 9.19 1.77
N ARG A 158 7.72 10.25 0.95
CA ARG A 158 6.56 11.00 0.44
C ARG A 158 5.67 10.11 -0.43
N VAL A 159 6.26 9.41 -1.39
CA VAL A 159 5.55 8.49 -2.29
C VAL A 159 4.88 7.35 -1.52
N LEU A 160 5.57 6.79 -0.51
CA LEU A 160 4.99 5.74 0.34
C LEU A 160 3.82 6.29 1.19
N ALA A 161 3.92 7.52 1.69
CA ALA A 161 2.84 8.19 2.40
C ALA A 161 1.60 8.38 1.52
N ASP A 162 1.79 8.82 0.26
CA ASP A 162 0.69 8.97 -0.71
C ASP A 162 0.01 7.63 -1.04
N ALA A 163 0.80 6.56 -1.17
CA ALA A 163 0.28 5.21 -1.41
C ALA A 163 -0.47 4.63 -0.19
N ALA A 164 -0.15 5.06 1.03
CA ALA A 164 -0.70 4.50 2.28
C ALA A 164 -2.24 4.66 2.41
N ALA A 165 -2.85 5.59 1.68
CA ALA A 165 -4.30 5.76 1.66
C ALA A 165 -5.05 4.74 0.79
N LYS A 166 -4.37 4.05 -0.14
CA LYS A 166 -4.99 3.13 -1.10
C LYS A 166 -5.78 1.98 -0.46
N PRO A 167 -5.30 1.30 0.60
CA PRO A 167 -6.08 0.24 1.24
C PRO A 167 -7.37 0.74 1.90
N LEU A 168 -7.37 1.90 2.55
CA LEU A 168 -8.59 2.49 3.10
C LEU A 168 -9.55 2.91 1.99
N GLN A 169 -9.04 3.42 0.87
CA GLN A 169 -9.84 3.71 -0.31
C GLN A 169 -10.54 2.45 -0.84
N ALA A 170 -9.81 1.34 -0.97
CA ALA A 170 -10.38 0.06 -1.40
C ALA A 170 -11.48 -0.44 -0.45
N ILE A 171 -11.30 -0.29 0.86
CA ILE A 171 -12.31 -0.62 1.88
C ILE A 171 -13.57 0.23 1.68
N ALA A 172 -13.43 1.54 1.52
CA ALA A 172 -14.54 2.45 1.35
C ALA A 172 -15.34 2.13 0.07
N GLU A 173 -14.65 1.92 -1.05
CA GLU A 173 -15.28 1.56 -2.33
C GLU A 173 -16.05 0.23 -2.23
N ASN A 174 -15.47 -0.79 -1.58
CA ASN A 174 -16.13 -2.10 -1.39
C ASN A 174 -17.31 -2.03 -0.40
N ALA A 175 -17.32 -1.06 0.51
CA ALA A 175 -18.46 -0.77 1.36
C ALA A 175 -19.53 0.08 0.66
N GLY A 176 -19.36 0.43 -0.61
CA GLY A 176 -20.27 1.29 -1.36
C GLY A 176 -20.21 2.76 -0.96
N ALA A 177 -19.15 3.18 -0.27
CA ALA A 177 -18.94 4.54 0.20
C ALA A 177 -17.87 5.27 -0.62
N ARG A 178 -18.00 6.58 -0.73
CA ARG A 178 -16.94 7.40 -1.34
C ARG A 178 -15.81 7.61 -0.34
N PHE A 179 -14.56 7.35 -0.76
CA PHE A 179 -13.38 7.49 0.10
C PHE A 179 -13.33 8.82 0.84
N HIS A 180 -13.58 9.93 0.15
CA HIS A 180 -13.57 11.26 0.77
C HIS A 180 -14.59 11.38 1.92
N GLU A 181 -15.78 10.83 1.76
CA GLU A 181 -16.81 10.85 2.82
C GLU A 181 -16.40 10.01 4.03
N VAL A 182 -15.83 8.82 3.78
CA VAL A 182 -15.28 7.97 4.87
C VAL A 182 -14.16 8.71 5.59
N TYR A 183 -13.25 9.29 4.83
CA TYR A 183 -12.10 10.01 5.38
C TYR A 183 -12.53 11.18 6.26
N GLU A 184 -13.48 12.01 5.79
CA GLU A 184 -14.01 13.14 6.58
C GLU A 184 -14.77 12.70 7.84
N ARG A 185 -15.51 11.58 7.76
CA ARG A 185 -16.18 11.00 8.93
C ARG A 185 -15.18 10.47 9.96
N VAL A 186 -14.14 9.78 9.52
CA VAL A 186 -13.04 9.30 10.38
C VAL A 186 -12.36 10.50 11.06
N ARG A 187 -12.08 11.55 10.29
CA ARG A 187 -11.53 12.80 10.79
C ARG A 187 -12.42 13.46 11.83
N ALA A 188 -13.72 13.54 11.59
CA ALA A 188 -14.67 14.14 12.52
C ALA A 188 -14.77 13.34 13.83
N ALA A 189 -14.61 12.02 13.78
CA ALA A 189 -14.61 11.16 14.97
C ALA A 189 -13.32 11.28 15.82
N ALA A 190 -12.22 11.74 15.23
CA ALA A 190 -10.93 11.90 15.91
C ALA A 190 -10.26 13.26 15.55
N PRO A 191 -10.89 14.39 15.90
CA PRO A 191 -10.47 15.71 15.40
C PRO A 191 -9.04 16.11 15.81
N ASN A 192 -8.55 15.64 16.93
CA ASN A 192 -7.21 15.99 17.44
C ASN A 192 -6.09 15.10 16.86
N GLN A 193 -6.44 14.03 16.13
CA GLN A 193 -5.51 13.03 15.63
C GLN A 193 -5.29 13.14 14.12
N PHE A 194 -6.06 14.00 13.41
CA PHE A 194 -6.10 14.03 11.95
C PHE A 194 -5.41 15.26 11.36
N TYR A 195 -4.56 14.99 10.36
CA TYR A 195 -4.10 16.01 9.42
C TYR A 195 -4.86 15.84 8.11
N SER A 196 -5.34 16.94 7.52
CA SER A 196 -6.02 16.86 6.24
C SER A 196 -5.05 16.38 5.15
N LEU A 197 -5.50 15.54 4.22
CA LEU A 197 -4.73 15.16 3.02
C LEU A 197 -4.26 16.42 2.25
N HIS A 198 -4.99 17.53 2.39
CA HIS A 198 -4.62 18.83 1.82
C HIS A 198 -3.38 19.44 2.48
N GLN A 199 -3.15 19.18 3.77
CA GLN A 199 -1.97 19.66 4.50
C GLN A 199 -0.72 18.83 4.19
N ILE A 200 -0.88 17.60 3.74
CA ILE A 200 0.23 16.74 3.27
C ILE A 200 0.92 17.35 2.05
N GLY A 201 0.20 18.11 1.22
CA GLY A 201 0.73 18.84 0.06
C GLY A 201 1.33 20.21 0.35
N LEU A 202 1.17 20.75 1.57
CA LEU A 202 1.68 22.07 1.91
C LEU A 202 3.11 21.99 2.44
N LYS A 203 4.03 22.61 1.72
CA LYS A 203 5.49 22.60 1.92
C LYS A 203 6.02 23.14 3.27
N ASN A 204 5.21 23.56 4.23
CA ASN A 204 5.68 24.28 5.41
C ASN A 204 4.98 23.93 6.73
N SER A 205 4.44 22.75 6.89
CA SER A 205 3.94 22.37 8.21
C SER A 205 5.09 21.82 9.08
N HIS A 206 5.79 22.70 9.79
CA HIS A 206 6.54 22.30 10.98
C HIS A 206 5.53 21.76 12.01
N ILE A 207 5.25 20.49 11.90
CA ILE A 207 4.44 19.78 12.86
C ILE A 207 5.43 19.18 13.85
N PRO A 208 5.57 19.75 15.08
CA PRO A 208 6.47 19.18 16.05
C PRO A 208 6.00 17.76 16.36
N MET A 209 6.84 16.80 16.08
CA MET A 209 6.72 15.46 16.65
C MET A 209 7.19 15.60 18.11
N HIS A 210 6.31 16.06 19.00
CA HIS A 210 6.59 16.03 20.43
C HIS A 210 6.44 14.60 20.92
N ASP A 211 7.53 14.14 21.51
CA ASP A 211 7.71 13.06 22.49
C ASP A 211 6.74 11.87 22.46
N ASP A 212 7.33 10.69 22.37
CA ASP A 212 6.94 9.33 22.82
C ASP A 212 5.45 8.87 22.72
N HIS A 213 4.48 9.75 22.66
CA HIS A 213 3.07 9.43 22.45
C HIS A 213 2.68 9.61 20.98
N VAL A 214 2.56 8.50 20.28
CA VAL A 214 1.97 8.49 18.94
C VAL A 214 0.46 8.48 19.08
N ASP A 215 -0.19 9.62 18.88
CA ASP A 215 -1.66 9.68 18.76
C ASP A 215 -2.13 8.79 17.60
N ILE A 216 -2.68 7.64 17.94
CA ILE A 216 -3.10 6.63 16.95
C ILE A 216 -4.58 6.81 16.65
N ILE A 217 -4.91 7.01 15.37
CA ILE A 217 -6.29 7.01 14.88
C ILE A 217 -6.85 5.61 15.03
N ARG A 218 -7.94 5.46 15.80
CA ARG A 218 -8.62 4.19 16.05
C ARG A 218 -10.00 4.09 15.40
N PHE A 219 -10.60 5.25 15.12
CA PHE A 219 -11.91 5.31 14.50
C PHE A 219 -11.82 5.08 12.99
N GLY A 220 -12.49 4.05 12.51
CA GLY A 220 -12.46 3.67 11.11
C GLY A 220 -13.77 3.04 10.64
N LEU A 221 -13.85 2.73 9.35
CA LEU A 221 -15.03 2.12 8.75
C LEU A 221 -15.09 0.62 9.08
N GLU A 222 -16.13 0.21 9.79
CA GLU A 222 -16.50 -1.21 9.88
C GLU A 222 -17.34 -1.59 8.65
N MET A 223 -16.79 -2.48 7.81
CA MET A 223 -17.43 -2.82 6.52
C MET A 223 -18.79 -3.49 6.67
N LYS A 224 -19.00 -4.28 7.73
CA LYS A 224 -20.28 -5.01 7.93
C LYS A 224 -21.44 -4.07 8.22
N SER A 225 -21.21 -3.05 9.04
CA SER A 225 -22.24 -2.09 9.44
C SER A 225 -22.25 -0.82 8.58
N GLY A 226 -21.16 -0.53 7.84
CA GLY A 226 -20.96 0.74 7.16
C GLY A 226 -20.77 1.93 8.11
N GLN A 227 -20.48 1.67 9.38
CA GLN A 227 -20.38 2.69 10.42
C GLN A 227 -18.93 3.03 10.76
N ILE A 228 -18.68 4.27 11.16
CA ILE A 228 -17.42 4.66 11.78
C ILE A 228 -17.49 4.33 13.26
N CYS A 229 -16.56 3.50 13.72
CA CYS A 229 -16.48 3.07 15.12
C CYS A 229 -15.01 2.90 15.55
N ASP A 230 -14.76 2.72 16.84
CA ASP A 230 -13.45 2.34 17.35
C ASP A 230 -13.16 0.88 16.91
N LEU A 231 -12.22 0.73 15.96
CA LEU A 231 -11.88 -0.58 15.40
C LEU A 231 -11.16 -1.47 16.43
N CYS A 232 -10.56 -0.88 17.46
CA CYS A 232 -9.91 -1.66 18.51
C CYS A 232 -10.94 -2.27 19.47
N GLU A 233 -11.99 -1.53 19.81
CA GLU A 233 -13.11 -2.08 20.58
C GLU A 233 -13.87 -3.19 19.83
N LYS A 234 -13.79 -3.16 18.51
CA LYS A 234 -14.34 -4.18 17.61
C LYS A 234 -13.38 -5.33 17.33
N GLU A 235 -12.20 -5.34 17.96
CA GLU A 235 -11.15 -6.34 17.72
C GLU A 235 -10.68 -6.42 16.25
N ILE A 236 -10.89 -5.34 15.49
CA ILE A 236 -10.41 -5.23 14.11
C ILE A 236 -8.96 -4.73 14.16
N THR A 237 -8.07 -5.65 14.40
CA THR A 237 -6.63 -5.42 14.57
C THR A 237 -5.82 -6.41 13.73
N LEU A 238 -4.52 -6.18 13.63
CA LEU A 238 -3.58 -7.09 12.97
C LEU A 238 -2.25 -7.13 13.74
N PRO A 239 -1.55 -8.28 13.75
CA PRO A 239 -0.23 -8.39 14.35
C PRO A 239 0.80 -7.48 13.69
N ILE A 240 1.75 -6.99 14.49
CA ILE A 240 2.85 -6.11 14.03
C ILE A 240 3.65 -6.75 12.91
N GLU A 241 3.87 -8.06 12.96
CA GLU A 241 4.64 -8.83 11.99
C GLU A 241 4.06 -8.70 10.57
N ILE A 242 2.72 -8.69 10.48
CA ILE A 242 2.02 -8.51 9.20
C ILE A 242 2.27 -7.09 8.68
N GLY A 243 2.12 -6.05 9.51
CA GLY A 243 2.39 -4.68 9.09
C GLY A 243 3.82 -4.49 8.59
N GLN A 244 4.80 -5.05 9.30
CA GLN A 244 6.20 -5.01 8.89
C GLN A 244 6.45 -5.80 7.60
N ALA A 245 5.85 -6.98 7.45
CA ALA A 245 5.95 -7.80 6.26
C ALA A 245 5.38 -7.06 5.04
N VAL A 246 4.23 -6.39 5.17
CA VAL A 246 3.62 -5.58 4.10
C VAL A 246 4.59 -4.52 3.59
N ILE A 247 5.24 -3.76 4.47
CA ILE A 247 6.20 -2.72 4.06
C ILE A 247 7.42 -3.33 3.36
N ARG A 248 7.97 -4.43 3.88
CA ARG A 248 9.09 -5.14 3.22
C ARG A 248 8.71 -5.64 1.83
N GLN A 249 7.53 -6.27 1.72
CA GLN A 249 7.04 -6.80 0.44
C GLN A 249 6.73 -5.69 -0.56
N THR A 250 6.14 -4.58 -0.12
CA THR A 250 5.96 -3.40 -0.97
C THR A 250 7.29 -2.97 -1.59
N THR A 251 8.34 -2.89 -0.79
CA THR A 251 9.69 -2.53 -1.27
C THR A 251 10.23 -3.57 -2.26
N ALA A 252 10.08 -4.85 -1.97
CA ALA A 252 10.53 -5.94 -2.83
C ALA A 252 9.80 -5.93 -4.19
N ILE A 253 8.47 -5.71 -4.19
CA ILE A 253 7.69 -5.59 -5.43
C ILE A 253 8.20 -4.42 -6.27
N VAL A 254 8.31 -3.22 -5.67
CA VAL A 254 8.78 -2.03 -6.39
C VAL A 254 10.16 -2.27 -6.99
N GLN A 255 11.09 -2.85 -6.23
CA GLN A 255 12.43 -3.18 -6.72
C GLN A 255 12.37 -4.21 -7.86
N ALA A 256 11.59 -5.29 -7.72
CA ALA A 256 11.47 -6.31 -8.76
C ALA A 256 10.93 -5.72 -10.08
N PHE A 257 9.90 -4.87 -10.01
CA PHE A 257 9.28 -4.27 -11.18
C PHE A 257 10.13 -3.18 -11.84
N CYS A 258 11.01 -2.53 -11.08
CA CYS A 258 11.88 -1.47 -11.59
C CYS A 258 13.28 -1.97 -11.97
N ASN A 259 13.73 -3.11 -11.44
CA ASN A 259 15.04 -3.72 -11.75
C ASN A 259 14.97 -4.75 -12.87
N VAL A 260 13.80 -5.14 -13.32
CA VAL A 260 13.67 -5.98 -14.53
C VAL A 260 14.07 -5.14 -15.73
N ARG A 261 15.38 -5.10 -15.98
CA ARG A 261 15.88 -4.69 -17.31
C ARG A 261 15.37 -5.74 -18.26
N CYS A 262 14.55 -5.34 -19.23
CA CYS A 262 14.26 -6.19 -20.38
C CYS A 262 15.61 -6.71 -20.87
N ALA A 263 15.82 -8.02 -20.81
CA ALA A 263 16.85 -8.64 -21.62
C ALA A 263 16.46 -8.27 -23.05
N GLU A 264 17.24 -7.39 -23.69
CA GLU A 264 17.05 -7.07 -25.10
C GLU A 264 17.15 -8.40 -25.87
N PRO A 265 16.21 -8.64 -26.82
CA PRO A 265 16.25 -9.85 -27.64
C PRO A 265 17.50 -9.93 -28.49
#